data_96a83ba7c6853718baeb389ce969753c
#
_entry.id   96a83ba7c6853718baeb389ce969753c
#
_cell.length_a   1.000
_cell.length_b   1.000
_cell.length_c   1.000
_cell.angle_alpha   90.00
_cell.angle_beta   90.00
_cell.angle_gamma   90.00
#
_symmetry.space_group_name_H-M   'P 1'
#
loop_
_entity.id
_entity.type
_entity.pdbx_description
1 polymer ?
#
loop_
_entity_poly.entity_id
_entity_poly.type
_entity_poly.pdbx_seq_one_letter_code
_entity_poly.pdbx_strand_id
1 'polypeptide(L)'
;LILIIALALAVGSCSVQPRYNSLDLDLLPCEQGDSPVFFQPVEFDKIGNLKFPEQRHHLLERLRQQQVRSVNGRESAPVTDLIFFVHGWNKNPASAEVDYQNFICRLHGRLRQAIGERKDQGGLLVIGVFWPSTITNRPQEPLLVKPASYFRIRRQADHIAKEGLAPLLQDVSQDIAPSTRGGRRLQLHLIGHSFGGRMLVESMHKLDEEEDLVEFLSAPDSVNVLLLNPAIAPESFAWIGDAVSRSRAKGERARFTDDTGSYLFNVHSRHDSANRILFRLASLFNDDPANCAAGACGVPCYPSARVNESGGLDSRRPRDSSDINAWNIDATPIVFGHSDIYKGRVASLVANLLYDAEVRASLPSELPSDGCND
;
A
#
# COMPACT_ATOMS: atom_id res chain seq x y z
N LEU A 1 17.18 -0.50 -31.84
CA LEU A 1 16.11 0.20 -31.11
C LEU A 1 14.77 0.07 -31.84
N ILE A 2 14.71 0.37 -33.15
CA ILE A 2 13.49 0.27 -33.99
C ILE A 2 12.95 -1.17 -34.03
N LEU A 3 13.80 -2.19 -34.09
CA LEU A 3 13.40 -3.60 -34.09
C LEU A 3 12.79 -4.03 -32.76
N ILE A 4 13.30 -3.52 -31.63
CA ILE A 4 12.78 -3.79 -30.28
C ILE A 4 11.40 -3.14 -30.11
N ILE A 5 11.20 -1.93 -30.66
CA ILE A 5 9.91 -1.23 -30.62
C ILE A 5 8.87 -1.97 -31.51
N ALA A 6 9.29 -2.48 -32.68
CA ALA A 6 8.41 -3.26 -33.55
C ALA A 6 8.00 -4.59 -32.93
N LEU A 7 8.90 -5.27 -32.20
CA LEU A 7 8.60 -6.50 -31.49
C LEU A 7 7.63 -6.27 -30.32
N ALA A 8 7.76 -5.14 -29.64
CA ALA A 8 6.83 -4.78 -28.54
C ALA A 8 5.42 -4.43 -29.05
N LEU A 9 5.29 -3.95 -30.29
CA LEU A 9 3.99 -3.66 -30.93
C LEU A 9 3.32 -4.91 -31.51
N ALA A 10 4.10 -5.93 -31.87
CA ALA A 10 3.61 -7.19 -32.43
C ALA A 10 3.13 -8.20 -31.37
N VAL A 11 3.43 -7.98 -30.09
CA VAL A 11 2.85 -8.77 -29.00
C VAL A 11 1.39 -8.33 -28.86
N GLY A 12 0.54 -8.97 -29.65
CA GLY A 12 -0.90 -8.76 -29.64
C GLY A 12 -1.45 -8.78 -28.22
N SER A 13 -2.53 -8.11 -28.03
CA SER A 13 -3.27 -7.98 -26.76
C SER A 13 -3.71 -9.35 -26.22
N CYS A 14 -2.78 -10.12 -25.65
CA CYS A 14 -3.16 -11.22 -24.79
C CYS A 14 -3.93 -10.61 -23.61
N SER A 15 -5.23 -10.77 -23.62
CA SER A 15 -6.05 -10.43 -22.46
C SER A 15 -5.56 -11.28 -21.30
N VAL A 16 -5.10 -10.61 -20.24
CA VAL A 16 -4.82 -11.30 -18.98
C VAL A 16 -6.14 -11.91 -18.52
N GLN A 17 -6.19 -13.24 -18.41
CA GLN A 17 -7.41 -13.90 -17.98
C GLN A 17 -7.72 -13.48 -16.52
N PRO A 18 -8.99 -13.22 -16.21
CA PRO A 18 -9.38 -12.93 -14.85
C PRO A 18 -9.07 -14.13 -13.95
N ARG A 19 -8.59 -13.87 -12.75
CA ARG A 19 -8.27 -14.90 -11.76
C ARG A 19 -9.50 -15.36 -11.00
N TYR A 20 -10.37 -14.43 -10.68
CA TYR A 20 -11.50 -14.66 -9.79
C TYR A 20 -12.81 -14.64 -10.56
N ASN A 21 -13.49 -15.79 -10.60
CA ASN A 21 -14.85 -15.91 -11.12
C ASN A 21 -15.89 -15.95 -10.00
N SER A 22 -15.46 -15.97 -8.72
CA SER A 22 -16.35 -16.09 -7.58
C SER A 22 -16.37 -14.83 -6.75
N LEU A 23 -17.51 -14.58 -6.12
CA LEU A 23 -17.76 -13.49 -5.19
C LEU A 23 -17.44 -13.89 -3.74
N ASP A 24 -17.02 -15.14 -3.55
CA ASP A 24 -16.79 -15.67 -2.23
C ASP A 24 -15.50 -15.11 -1.63
N LEU A 25 -15.59 -14.78 -0.33
CA LEU A 25 -14.42 -14.49 0.47
C LEU A 25 -13.57 -15.73 0.57
N ASP A 26 -12.37 -15.64 0.04
CA ASP A 26 -11.38 -16.64 0.35
C ASP A 26 -10.86 -16.40 1.78
N LEU A 27 -11.01 -17.42 2.62
CA LEU A 27 -10.22 -17.47 3.84
C LEU A 27 -8.79 -17.75 3.42
N LEU A 28 -7.89 -16.81 3.69
CA LEU A 28 -6.48 -17.12 3.52
C LEU A 28 -6.13 -18.26 4.50
N PRO A 29 -5.60 -19.38 4.02
CA PRO A 29 -5.18 -20.49 4.86
C PRO A 29 -3.90 -20.13 5.61
N CYS A 30 -4.01 -19.20 6.57
CA CYS A 30 -2.90 -18.90 7.45
C CYS A 30 -2.86 -19.97 8.52
N GLU A 31 -1.83 -20.82 8.53
CA GLU A 31 -1.67 -21.99 9.40
C GLU A 31 -1.66 -21.70 10.90
N GLN A 32 -1.66 -20.44 11.32
CA GLN A 32 -1.48 -20.05 12.72
C GLN A 32 -2.61 -19.14 13.21
N GLY A 33 -3.59 -19.72 13.90
CA GLY A 33 -4.40 -19.02 14.85
C GLY A 33 -5.91 -19.00 14.61
N ASP A 34 -6.67 -18.74 15.70
CA ASP A 34 -8.13 -18.81 15.75
C ASP A 34 -8.87 -17.62 15.14
N SER A 35 -8.16 -16.54 14.79
CA SER A 35 -8.76 -15.36 14.18
C SER A 35 -8.69 -15.48 12.66
N PRO A 36 -9.81 -15.39 11.94
CA PRO A 36 -9.84 -15.50 10.50
C PRO A 36 -9.25 -14.25 9.84
N VAL A 37 -8.47 -14.45 8.79
CA VAL A 37 -8.10 -13.41 7.83
C VAL A 37 -9.01 -13.54 6.63
N PHE A 38 -9.79 -12.51 6.39
CA PHE A 38 -10.69 -12.47 5.25
C PHE A 38 -9.99 -11.76 4.09
N PHE A 39 -10.04 -12.36 2.92
CA PHE A 39 -9.45 -11.82 1.72
C PHE A 39 -10.52 -11.55 0.67
N GLN A 40 -10.62 -10.31 0.22
CA GLN A 40 -11.51 -9.89 -0.85
C GLN A 40 -10.66 -9.44 -2.04
N PRO A 41 -10.66 -10.19 -3.15
CA PRO A 41 -10.02 -9.72 -4.37
C PRO A 41 -10.85 -8.61 -5.02
N VAL A 42 -10.15 -7.61 -5.60
CA VAL A 42 -10.71 -6.60 -6.48
C VAL A 42 -9.82 -6.57 -7.72
N GLU A 43 -10.39 -6.87 -8.90
CA GLU A 43 -9.62 -6.99 -10.13
C GLU A 43 -10.03 -5.93 -11.15
N PHE A 44 -9.07 -5.08 -11.54
CA PHE A 44 -9.23 -4.06 -12.57
C PHE A 44 -8.80 -4.56 -13.95
N ASP A 45 -9.41 -4.03 -14.98
CA ASP A 45 -8.95 -4.15 -16.37
C ASP A 45 -7.91 -3.07 -16.71
N LYS A 46 -7.49 -3.00 -17.98
CA LYS A 46 -6.45 -2.06 -18.45
C LYS A 46 -6.87 -0.60 -18.45
N ILE A 47 -8.16 -0.33 -18.39
CA ILE A 47 -8.76 1.01 -18.43
C ILE A 47 -9.40 1.43 -17.11
N GLY A 48 -9.11 0.68 -16.03
CA GLY A 48 -9.55 1.02 -14.68
C GLY A 48 -10.95 0.53 -14.31
N ASN A 49 -11.66 -0.17 -15.20
CA ASN A 49 -12.94 -0.76 -14.82
C ASN A 49 -12.71 -2.03 -13.98
N LEU A 50 -13.61 -2.27 -13.05
CA LEU A 50 -13.68 -3.55 -12.37
C LEU A 50 -14.07 -4.64 -13.36
N LYS A 51 -13.29 -5.71 -13.44
CA LYS A 51 -13.63 -6.87 -14.26
C LYS A 51 -14.90 -7.57 -13.76
N PHE A 52 -15.15 -7.48 -12.47
CA PHE A 52 -16.30 -8.03 -11.77
C PHE A 52 -16.91 -6.92 -10.92
N PRO A 53 -17.87 -6.13 -11.44
CA PRO A 53 -18.52 -5.04 -10.70
C PRO A 53 -19.14 -5.52 -9.37
N GLU A 54 -19.53 -6.79 -9.30
CA GLU A 54 -20.07 -7.43 -8.12
C GLU A 54 -19.08 -7.44 -6.95
N GLN A 55 -17.78 -7.50 -7.23
CA GLN A 55 -16.74 -7.45 -6.19
C GLN A 55 -16.83 -6.16 -5.36
N ARG A 56 -17.08 -5.01 -6.02
CA ARG A 56 -17.30 -3.74 -5.33
C ARG A 56 -18.57 -3.79 -4.48
N HIS A 57 -19.68 -4.26 -5.05
CA HIS A 57 -20.94 -4.34 -4.32
C HIS A 57 -20.81 -5.21 -3.06
N HIS A 58 -20.21 -6.38 -3.17
CA HIS A 58 -19.99 -7.28 -2.03
C HIS A 58 -19.04 -6.68 -0.99
N LEU A 59 -17.98 -6.00 -1.42
CA LEU A 59 -17.08 -5.31 -0.52
C LEU A 59 -17.83 -4.27 0.32
N LEU A 60 -18.56 -3.37 -0.34
CA LEU A 60 -19.29 -2.29 0.32
C LEU A 60 -20.41 -2.82 1.22
N GLU A 61 -21.14 -3.85 0.78
CA GLU A 61 -22.15 -4.51 1.61
C GLU A 61 -21.55 -5.08 2.90
N ARG A 62 -20.38 -5.71 2.82
CA ARG A 62 -19.66 -6.23 4.00
C ARG A 62 -19.21 -5.15 4.95
N LEU A 63 -18.70 -4.05 4.42
CA LEU A 63 -18.31 -2.89 5.24
C LEU A 63 -19.53 -2.31 5.97
N ARG A 64 -20.68 -2.20 5.30
CA ARG A 64 -21.94 -1.75 5.91
C ARG A 64 -22.45 -2.71 6.97
N GLN A 65 -22.41 -4.01 6.70
CA GLN A 65 -22.81 -5.03 7.67
C GLN A 65 -21.87 -5.10 8.87
N GLN A 66 -20.65 -4.55 8.74
CA GLN A 66 -19.58 -4.55 9.76
C GLN A 66 -19.33 -5.93 10.39
N GLN A 67 -19.76 -6.96 9.72
CA GLN A 67 -19.68 -8.34 10.17
C GLN A 67 -19.11 -9.17 9.04
N VAL A 68 -17.97 -9.71 9.30
CA VAL A 68 -17.51 -10.82 8.50
C VAL A 68 -18.25 -12.05 9.02
N ARG A 69 -19.24 -12.52 8.26
CA ARG A 69 -19.99 -13.73 8.63
C ARG A 69 -19.02 -14.89 8.76
N SER A 70 -19.15 -15.59 9.87
CA SER A 70 -18.44 -16.82 10.13
C SER A 70 -18.64 -17.81 8.97
N VAL A 71 -17.55 -18.27 8.38
CA VAL A 71 -17.54 -19.53 7.66
C VAL A 71 -17.40 -20.63 8.72
N ASN A 72 -18.29 -21.62 8.72
CA ASN A 72 -18.32 -22.74 9.65
C ASN A 72 -18.89 -22.47 11.07
N GLY A 73 -19.82 -21.53 11.24
CA GLY A 73 -20.60 -21.41 12.51
C GLY A 73 -19.84 -20.79 13.68
N ARG A 74 -18.65 -20.22 13.46
CA ARG A 74 -17.96 -19.41 14.47
C ARG A 74 -18.51 -17.98 14.46
N GLU A 75 -18.61 -17.35 15.62
CA GLU A 75 -19.12 -15.98 15.75
C GLU A 75 -18.38 -14.98 14.87
N SER A 76 -19.13 -14.09 14.25
CA SER A 76 -18.57 -13.03 13.38
C SER A 76 -17.91 -11.97 14.26
N ALA A 77 -16.59 -11.79 14.08
CA ALA A 77 -15.91 -10.66 14.68
C ALA A 77 -16.15 -9.39 13.82
N PRO A 78 -16.33 -8.22 14.46
CA PRO A 78 -16.39 -6.96 13.73
C PRO A 78 -15.07 -6.69 13.02
N VAL A 79 -15.11 -6.11 11.81
CA VAL A 79 -13.89 -5.65 11.13
C VAL A 79 -13.37 -4.43 11.88
N THR A 80 -12.15 -4.53 12.38
CA THR A 80 -11.43 -3.43 13.03
C THR A 80 -10.25 -2.93 12.23
N ASP A 81 -9.76 -3.77 11.31
CA ASP A 81 -8.61 -3.48 10.48
C ASP A 81 -8.92 -3.81 9.02
N LEU A 82 -8.76 -2.82 8.17
CA LEU A 82 -8.97 -2.92 6.73
C LEU A 82 -7.64 -2.66 6.04
N ILE A 83 -7.14 -3.64 5.30
CA ILE A 83 -5.91 -3.51 4.52
C ILE A 83 -6.25 -3.50 3.03
N PHE A 84 -5.88 -2.43 2.33
CA PHE A 84 -5.72 -2.45 0.87
C PHE A 84 -4.28 -2.80 0.55
N PHE A 85 -4.08 -3.87 -0.20
CA PHE A 85 -2.75 -4.24 -0.68
C PHE A 85 -2.70 -4.20 -2.21
N VAL A 86 -1.81 -3.34 -2.74
CA VAL A 86 -1.64 -3.14 -4.18
C VAL A 86 -0.27 -3.65 -4.60
N HIS A 87 -0.26 -4.71 -5.45
CA HIS A 87 0.98 -5.31 -5.93
C HIS A 87 1.71 -4.45 -6.98
N GLY A 88 2.99 -4.73 -7.15
CA GLY A 88 3.85 -4.05 -8.12
C GLY A 88 3.75 -4.59 -9.54
N TRP A 89 4.64 -4.06 -10.38
CA TRP A 89 4.81 -4.47 -11.77
C TRP A 89 5.33 -5.90 -11.91
N ASN A 90 5.10 -6.49 -13.09
CA ASN A 90 5.61 -7.79 -13.53
C ASN A 90 5.07 -8.97 -12.71
N LYS A 91 3.79 -8.87 -12.35
CA LYS A 91 3.03 -9.92 -11.67
C LYS A 91 1.79 -10.27 -12.49
N ASN A 92 1.59 -11.56 -12.76
CA ASN A 92 0.28 -12.02 -13.18
C ASN A 92 -0.60 -12.27 -11.93
N PRO A 93 -1.93 -12.39 -12.09
CA PRO A 93 -2.82 -12.56 -10.93
C PRO A 93 -2.45 -13.71 -10.01
N ALA A 94 -2.05 -14.87 -10.56
CA ALA A 94 -1.66 -16.04 -9.76
C ALA A 94 -0.41 -15.77 -8.91
N SER A 95 0.61 -15.12 -9.49
CA SER A 95 1.82 -14.78 -8.73
C SER A 95 1.58 -13.68 -7.69
N ALA A 96 0.70 -12.73 -7.99
CA ALA A 96 0.31 -11.69 -7.04
C ALA A 96 -0.45 -12.29 -5.84
N GLU A 97 -1.35 -13.25 -6.09
CA GLU A 97 -2.08 -13.96 -5.04
C GLU A 97 -1.14 -14.70 -4.08
N VAL A 98 -0.16 -15.44 -4.60
CA VAL A 98 0.83 -16.12 -3.77
C VAL A 98 1.63 -15.12 -2.92
N ASP A 99 2.03 -13.99 -3.49
CA ASP A 99 2.72 -12.94 -2.76
C ASP A 99 1.82 -12.35 -1.66
N TYR A 100 0.54 -12.10 -1.94
CA TYR A 100 -0.42 -11.61 -0.95
C TYR A 100 -0.60 -12.60 0.19
N GLN A 101 -0.89 -13.86 -0.12
CA GLN A 101 -1.04 -14.92 0.89
C GLN A 101 0.19 -15.00 1.81
N ASN A 102 1.37 -15.11 1.20
CA ASN A 102 2.62 -15.20 1.97
C ASN A 102 2.87 -13.98 2.86
N PHE A 103 2.64 -12.76 2.34
CA PHE A 103 2.88 -11.55 3.10
C PHE A 103 1.84 -11.37 4.21
N ILE A 104 0.55 -11.49 3.87
CA ILE A 104 -0.55 -11.28 4.81
C ILE A 104 -0.55 -12.31 5.93
N CYS A 105 -0.30 -13.59 5.64
CA CYS A 105 -0.22 -14.60 6.68
C CYS A 105 0.94 -14.35 7.66
N ARG A 106 2.08 -13.90 7.14
CA ARG A 106 3.22 -13.52 8.00
C ARG A 106 2.92 -12.25 8.80
N LEU A 107 2.30 -11.25 8.17
CA LEU A 107 1.87 -10.03 8.83
C LEU A 107 0.89 -10.36 9.94
N HIS A 108 -0.17 -11.13 9.66
CA HIS A 108 -1.18 -11.54 10.62
C HIS A 108 -0.56 -12.28 11.83
N GLY A 109 0.35 -13.23 11.59
CA GLY A 109 1.05 -13.92 12.67
C GLY A 109 1.83 -12.96 13.58
N ARG A 110 2.42 -11.90 13.03
CA ARG A 110 3.12 -10.87 13.80
C ARG A 110 2.17 -9.91 14.50
N LEU A 111 1.07 -9.53 13.84
CA LEU A 111 0.02 -8.71 14.45
C LEU A 111 -0.54 -9.36 15.70
N ARG A 112 -0.79 -10.65 15.66
CA ARG A 112 -1.27 -11.40 16.84
C ARG A 112 -0.27 -11.40 17.98
N GLN A 113 1.02 -11.45 17.68
CA GLN A 113 2.07 -11.33 18.70
C GLN A 113 2.10 -9.93 19.32
N ALA A 114 1.94 -8.89 18.51
CA ALA A 114 1.93 -7.49 18.94
C ALA A 114 0.61 -7.08 19.64
N ILE A 115 -0.53 -7.65 19.21
CA ILE A 115 -1.87 -7.34 19.75
C ILE A 115 -2.26 -8.31 20.89
N GLY A 116 -1.48 -9.34 21.16
CA GLY A 116 -1.80 -10.52 21.97
C GLY A 116 -2.41 -10.31 23.35
N GLU A 117 -2.64 -9.08 23.78
CA GLU A 117 -3.26 -8.71 25.03
C GLU A 117 -4.54 -7.87 24.90
N ARG A 118 -4.93 -7.48 23.70
CA ARG A 118 -6.19 -6.74 23.50
C ARG A 118 -7.37 -7.72 23.47
N LYS A 119 -8.20 -7.66 24.51
CA LYS A 119 -9.38 -8.53 24.67
C LYS A 119 -10.46 -8.36 23.60
N ASP A 120 -10.42 -7.28 22.82
CA ASP A 120 -11.38 -6.95 21.76
C ASP A 120 -10.78 -7.20 20.38
N GLN A 121 -10.42 -8.45 20.10
CA GLN A 121 -9.86 -8.83 18.79
C GLN A 121 -10.95 -8.73 17.72
N GLY A 122 -10.90 -7.65 16.94
CA GLY A 122 -11.67 -7.51 15.72
C GLY A 122 -11.11 -8.38 14.59
N GLY A 123 -11.87 -8.50 13.50
CA GLY A 123 -11.47 -9.20 12.30
C GLY A 123 -10.59 -8.33 11.40
N LEU A 124 -9.65 -8.96 10.71
CA LEU A 124 -8.85 -8.36 9.65
C LEU A 124 -9.49 -8.66 8.30
N LEU A 125 -9.86 -7.61 7.55
CA LEU A 125 -10.27 -7.71 6.15
C LEU A 125 -9.16 -7.18 5.24
N VAL A 126 -8.68 -8.02 4.34
CA VAL A 126 -7.68 -7.66 3.35
C VAL A 126 -8.32 -7.56 1.97
N ILE A 127 -8.15 -6.43 1.32
CA ILE A 127 -8.55 -6.19 -0.06
C ILE A 127 -7.29 -6.30 -0.92
N GLY A 128 -7.19 -7.39 -1.67
CA GLY A 128 -6.13 -7.59 -2.65
C GLY A 128 -6.49 -6.92 -3.97
N VAL A 129 -5.77 -5.87 -4.34
CA VAL A 129 -6.00 -5.16 -5.60
C VAL A 129 -5.18 -5.81 -6.70
N PHE A 130 -5.87 -6.42 -7.67
CA PHE A 130 -5.27 -7.03 -8.86
C PHE A 130 -5.43 -6.11 -10.07
N TRP A 131 -4.37 -5.95 -10.82
CA TRP A 131 -4.35 -5.14 -12.01
C TRP A 131 -3.40 -5.72 -13.06
N PRO A 132 -3.58 -5.47 -14.37
CA PRO A 132 -2.75 -6.07 -15.42
C PRO A 132 -1.36 -5.44 -15.44
N SER A 133 -0.47 -5.92 -14.59
CA SER A 133 0.89 -5.39 -14.39
C SER A 133 1.95 -6.03 -15.31
N THR A 134 1.54 -6.87 -16.27
CA THR A 134 2.38 -7.46 -17.30
C THR A 134 1.80 -7.19 -18.69
N ILE A 135 2.62 -7.14 -19.71
CA ILE A 135 2.13 -7.12 -21.11
C ILE A 135 1.96 -8.53 -21.68
N THR A 136 2.51 -9.54 -21.03
CA THR A 136 2.39 -10.96 -21.37
C THR A 136 1.70 -11.71 -20.24
N ASN A 137 1.07 -12.83 -20.56
CA ASN A 137 0.44 -13.71 -19.54
C ASN A 137 1.45 -14.58 -18.77
N ARG A 138 2.74 -14.33 -18.90
CA ARG A 138 3.78 -15.06 -18.19
C ARG A 138 3.91 -14.58 -16.75
N PRO A 139 4.31 -15.45 -15.81
CA PRO A 139 4.56 -15.05 -14.43
C PRO A 139 5.56 -13.91 -14.29
N GLN A 140 6.53 -13.86 -15.20
CA GLN A 140 7.48 -12.76 -15.33
C GLN A 140 7.75 -12.47 -16.80
N GLU A 141 7.94 -11.19 -17.13
CA GLU A 141 8.31 -10.79 -18.48
C GLU A 141 9.79 -11.06 -18.77
N PRO A 142 10.13 -11.46 -20.01
CA PRO A 142 11.51 -11.60 -20.42
C PRO A 142 12.31 -10.30 -20.23
N LEU A 143 13.59 -10.43 -19.86
CA LEU A 143 14.46 -9.28 -19.57
C LEU A 143 14.52 -8.25 -20.70
N LEU A 144 14.51 -8.71 -21.95
CA LEU A 144 14.56 -7.84 -23.13
C LEU A 144 13.30 -6.99 -23.35
N VAL A 145 12.17 -7.42 -22.81
CA VAL A 145 10.87 -6.72 -22.95
C VAL A 145 10.65 -5.70 -21.82
N LYS A 146 11.31 -5.90 -20.69
CA LYS A 146 11.13 -5.09 -19.48
C LYS A 146 11.23 -3.56 -19.70
N PRO A 147 12.24 -3.00 -20.38
CA PRO A 147 12.32 -1.55 -20.55
C PRO A 147 11.14 -0.96 -21.32
N ALA A 148 10.69 -1.63 -22.39
CA ALA A 148 9.55 -1.17 -23.19
C ALA A 148 8.22 -1.33 -22.42
N SER A 149 8.07 -2.41 -21.65
CA SER A 149 6.88 -2.66 -20.84
C SER A 149 6.76 -1.68 -19.68
N TYR A 150 7.86 -1.26 -19.09
CA TYR A 150 7.88 -0.33 -17.97
C TYR A 150 7.08 0.95 -18.25
N PHE A 151 7.35 1.64 -19.37
CA PHE A 151 6.66 2.89 -19.70
C PHE A 151 5.17 2.71 -19.97
N ARG A 152 4.82 1.61 -20.65
CA ARG A 152 3.42 1.29 -20.92
C ARG A 152 2.68 0.98 -19.63
N ILE A 153 3.27 0.15 -18.79
CA ILE A 153 2.66 -0.29 -17.52
C ILE A 153 2.59 0.87 -16.53
N ARG A 154 3.58 1.79 -16.50
CA ARG A 154 3.51 3.01 -15.70
C ARG A 154 2.25 3.82 -16.03
N ARG A 155 2.04 4.17 -17.31
CA ARG A 155 0.84 4.92 -17.73
C ARG A 155 -0.46 4.19 -17.42
N GLN A 156 -0.45 2.89 -17.57
CA GLN A 156 -1.60 2.06 -17.23
C GLN A 156 -1.87 2.05 -15.73
N ALA A 157 -0.84 1.95 -14.90
CA ALA A 157 -0.95 2.04 -13.45
C ALA A 157 -1.56 3.39 -13.02
N ASP A 158 -1.07 4.52 -13.59
CA ASP A 158 -1.59 5.85 -13.32
C ASP A 158 -3.06 5.99 -13.73
N HIS A 159 -3.43 5.44 -14.88
CA HIS A 159 -4.81 5.47 -15.36
C HIS A 159 -5.74 4.63 -14.47
N ILE A 160 -5.36 3.40 -14.13
CA ILE A 160 -6.14 2.54 -13.22
C ILE A 160 -6.25 3.17 -11.83
N ALA A 161 -5.20 3.82 -11.36
CA ALA A 161 -5.23 4.52 -10.08
C ALA A 161 -6.30 5.60 -10.05
N LYS A 162 -6.37 6.43 -11.11
CA LYS A 162 -7.30 7.57 -11.19
C LYS A 162 -8.73 7.16 -11.50
N GLU A 163 -8.92 6.26 -12.46
CA GLU A 163 -10.26 5.89 -12.95
C GLU A 163 -10.89 4.68 -12.22
N GLY A 164 -10.09 3.91 -11.51
CA GLY A 164 -10.56 2.70 -10.84
C GLY A 164 -10.36 2.72 -9.33
N LEU A 165 -9.11 2.86 -8.89
CA LEU A 165 -8.78 2.73 -7.46
C LEU A 165 -9.26 3.94 -6.64
N ALA A 166 -9.12 5.18 -7.14
CA ALA A 166 -9.58 6.37 -6.43
C ALA A 166 -11.10 6.34 -6.17
N PRO A 167 -11.97 6.08 -7.17
CA PRO A 167 -13.39 5.93 -6.91
C PRO A 167 -13.73 4.80 -5.93
N LEU A 168 -13.00 3.68 -5.96
CA LEU A 168 -13.21 2.60 -5.01
C LEU A 168 -12.85 3.03 -3.58
N LEU A 169 -11.74 3.74 -3.40
CA LEU A 169 -11.33 4.27 -2.09
C LEU A 169 -12.34 5.29 -1.56
N GLN A 170 -12.89 6.14 -2.42
CA GLN A 170 -13.95 7.08 -2.07
C GLN A 170 -15.21 6.38 -1.59
N ASP A 171 -15.69 5.36 -2.33
CA ASP A 171 -16.86 4.57 -1.90
C ASP A 171 -16.63 3.90 -0.54
N VAL A 172 -15.46 3.30 -0.36
CA VAL A 172 -15.07 2.67 0.90
C VAL A 172 -15.09 3.69 2.04
N SER A 173 -14.59 4.92 1.82
CA SER A 173 -14.59 5.95 2.85
C SER A 173 -15.99 6.29 3.34
N GLN A 174 -16.96 6.35 2.44
CA GLN A 174 -18.37 6.62 2.77
C GLN A 174 -18.98 5.50 3.62
N ASP A 175 -18.66 4.24 3.31
CA ASP A 175 -19.20 3.09 4.05
C ASP A 175 -18.49 2.83 5.40
N ILE A 176 -17.26 3.34 5.58
CA ILE A 176 -16.52 3.25 6.85
C ILE A 176 -16.60 4.53 7.68
N ALA A 177 -17.36 5.51 7.27
CA ALA A 177 -17.53 6.76 8.02
C ALA A 177 -18.05 6.51 9.45
N PRO A 178 -17.72 7.35 10.44
CA PRO A 178 -18.14 7.14 11.83
C PRO A 178 -19.65 7.06 12.01
N SER A 179 -20.42 7.76 11.18
CA SER A 179 -21.89 7.73 11.17
C SER A 179 -22.47 6.37 10.82
N THR A 180 -21.75 5.56 10.05
CA THR A 180 -22.18 4.22 9.60
C THR A 180 -21.71 3.10 10.52
N ARG A 181 -20.65 3.34 11.31
CA ARG A 181 -19.98 2.33 12.15
C ARG A 181 -20.57 2.11 13.53
N GLY A 182 -21.52 2.96 13.97
CA GLY A 182 -22.07 2.85 15.33
C GLY A 182 -21.03 3.03 16.43
N GLY A 183 -19.99 3.86 16.20
CA GLY A 183 -18.94 4.17 17.17
C GLY A 183 -17.82 3.12 17.30
N ARG A 184 -17.78 2.10 16.45
CA ARG A 184 -16.69 1.11 16.44
C ARG A 184 -15.42 1.69 15.83
N ARG A 185 -14.27 1.31 16.37
CA ARG A 185 -12.96 1.69 15.82
C ARG A 185 -12.66 0.92 14.55
N LEU A 186 -12.15 1.62 13.54
CA LEU A 186 -11.67 1.04 12.30
C LEU A 186 -10.36 1.71 11.89
N GLN A 187 -9.34 0.91 11.64
CA GLN A 187 -8.07 1.35 11.08
C GLN A 187 -8.00 0.96 9.60
N LEU A 188 -7.60 1.91 8.76
CA LEU A 188 -7.37 1.69 7.34
C LEU A 188 -5.86 1.66 7.07
N HIS A 189 -5.40 0.60 6.43
CA HIS A 189 -4.01 0.46 6.03
C HIS A 189 -3.90 0.35 4.52
N LEU A 190 -3.22 1.29 3.89
CA LEU A 190 -2.93 1.30 2.46
C LEU A 190 -1.50 0.83 2.26
N ILE A 191 -1.31 -0.37 1.73
CA ILE A 191 0.00 -0.96 1.50
C ILE A 191 0.23 -1.11 0.00
N GLY A 192 1.25 -0.45 -0.52
CA GLY A 192 1.57 -0.51 -1.95
C GLY A 192 3.02 -0.87 -2.21
N HIS A 193 3.26 -1.88 -3.05
CA HIS A 193 4.59 -2.27 -3.47
C HIS A 193 4.91 -1.72 -4.86
N SER A 194 6.05 -1.05 -5.02
CA SER A 194 6.54 -0.60 -6.33
C SER A 194 5.51 0.27 -7.07
N PHE A 195 5.02 -0.15 -8.24
CA PHE A 195 3.91 0.52 -8.93
C PHE A 195 2.60 0.48 -8.15
N GLY A 196 2.40 -0.49 -7.26
CA GLY A 196 1.25 -0.46 -6.35
C GLY A 196 1.32 0.72 -5.38
N GLY A 197 2.52 1.07 -4.89
CA GLY A 197 2.76 2.30 -4.13
C GLY A 197 2.47 3.54 -4.98
N ARG A 198 2.90 3.56 -6.25
CA ARG A 198 2.57 4.62 -7.19
C ARG A 198 1.06 4.76 -7.41
N MET A 199 0.34 3.64 -7.60
CA MET A 199 -1.10 3.66 -7.76
C MET A 199 -1.82 4.27 -6.55
N LEU A 200 -1.41 3.95 -5.32
CA LEU A 200 -1.97 4.57 -4.13
C LEU A 200 -1.74 6.08 -4.10
N VAL A 201 -0.53 6.54 -4.46
CA VAL A 201 -0.20 7.97 -4.52
C VAL A 201 -1.04 8.68 -5.57
N GLU A 202 -1.12 8.15 -6.79
CA GLU A 202 -1.92 8.73 -7.88
C GLU A 202 -3.44 8.73 -7.56
N SER A 203 -3.91 7.72 -6.80
CA SER A 203 -5.31 7.71 -6.34
C SER A 203 -5.57 8.81 -5.31
N MET A 204 -4.62 9.07 -4.40
CA MET A 204 -4.75 10.17 -3.45
C MET A 204 -4.66 11.53 -4.13
N HIS A 205 -3.81 11.67 -5.16
CA HIS A 205 -3.80 12.88 -5.99
C HIS A 205 -5.16 13.13 -6.63
N LYS A 206 -5.78 12.08 -7.18
CA LYS A 206 -7.11 12.19 -7.78
C LYS A 206 -8.18 12.60 -6.76
N LEU A 207 -8.16 12.03 -5.56
CA LEU A 207 -9.06 12.43 -4.48
C LEU A 207 -8.83 13.89 -4.03
N ASP A 208 -7.58 14.38 -4.02
CA ASP A 208 -7.28 15.78 -3.69
C ASP A 208 -7.76 16.73 -4.79
N GLU A 209 -7.62 16.37 -6.07
CA GLU A 209 -8.15 17.11 -7.22
C GLU A 209 -9.69 17.25 -7.17
N GLU A 210 -10.37 16.25 -6.60
CA GLU A 210 -11.84 16.19 -6.43
C GLU A 210 -12.30 16.74 -5.07
N GLU A 211 -11.38 17.24 -4.24
CA GLU A 211 -11.62 17.75 -2.87
C GLU A 211 -12.10 16.68 -1.87
N ASP A 212 -12.00 15.40 -2.22
CA ASP A 212 -12.48 14.25 -1.41
C ASP A 212 -11.40 13.66 -0.49
N LEU A 213 -10.12 14.03 -0.66
CA LEU A 213 -9.01 13.44 0.10
C LEU A 213 -9.16 13.64 1.61
N VAL A 214 -9.64 14.80 2.04
CA VAL A 214 -9.84 15.11 3.48
C VAL A 214 -10.92 14.21 4.06
N GLU A 215 -12.04 14.04 3.36
CA GLU A 215 -13.12 13.14 3.77
C GLU A 215 -12.62 11.71 3.86
N PHE A 216 -11.93 11.23 2.83
CA PHE A 216 -11.31 9.91 2.81
C PHE A 216 -10.38 9.66 4.01
N LEU A 217 -9.48 10.60 4.32
CA LEU A 217 -8.54 10.48 5.43
C LEU A 217 -9.22 10.59 6.81
N SER A 218 -10.41 11.16 6.89
CA SER A 218 -11.16 11.37 8.12
C SER A 218 -12.21 10.28 8.41
N ALA A 219 -12.53 9.47 7.41
CA ALA A 219 -13.55 8.43 7.53
C ALA A 219 -13.20 7.31 8.52
N PRO A 220 -11.98 6.73 8.53
CA PRO A 220 -11.56 5.78 9.56
C PRO A 220 -11.02 6.49 10.81
N ASP A 221 -10.75 5.75 11.88
CA ASP A 221 -10.11 6.30 13.08
C ASP A 221 -8.61 6.60 12.84
N SER A 222 -7.97 5.84 11.95
CA SER A 222 -6.62 6.12 11.46
C SER A 222 -6.42 5.61 10.04
N VAL A 223 -5.58 6.30 9.28
CA VAL A 223 -5.11 5.85 7.96
C VAL A 223 -3.60 5.70 8.00
N ASN A 224 -3.11 4.49 7.75
CA ASN A 224 -1.68 4.24 7.63
C ASN A 224 -1.34 3.93 6.18
N VAL A 225 -0.41 4.68 5.61
CA VAL A 225 0.07 4.49 4.24
C VAL A 225 1.49 3.95 4.28
N LEU A 226 1.69 2.75 3.77
CA LEU A 226 2.99 2.10 3.70
C LEU A 226 3.36 1.88 2.24
N LEU A 227 4.36 2.62 1.80
CA LEU A 227 4.91 2.50 0.46
C LEU A 227 6.18 1.64 0.51
N LEU A 228 6.10 0.42 0.01
CA LEU A 228 7.17 -0.57 0.04
C LEU A 228 7.96 -0.52 -1.27
N ASN A 229 9.21 -0.05 -1.26
CA ASN A 229 10.04 0.18 -2.44
C ASN A 229 9.25 0.89 -3.57
N PRO A 230 8.56 2.02 -3.31
CA PRO A 230 7.64 2.62 -4.26
C PRO A 230 8.37 3.17 -5.50
N ALA A 231 7.71 3.05 -6.66
CA ALA A 231 8.18 3.60 -7.94
C ALA A 231 7.62 5.04 -8.16
N ILE A 232 7.85 5.93 -7.20
CA ILE A 232 7.42 7.34 -7.22
C ILE A 232 8.60 8.28 -7.12
N ALA A 233 8.42 9.52 -7.57
CA ALA A 233 9.35 10.60 -7.30
C ALA A 233 9.33 10.97 -5.81
N PRO A 234 10.45 11.42 -5.23
CA PRO A 234 10.49 11.89 -3.84
C PRO A 234 9.47 13.00 -3.55
N GLU A 235 9.24 13.89 -4.51
CA GLU A 235 8.30 15.01 -4.43
C GLU A 235 6.85 14.52 -4.27
N SER A 236 6.49 13.39 -4.87
CA SER A 236 5.16 12.79 -4.72
C SER A 236 4.91 12.31 -3.29
N PHE A 237 5.94 11.82 -2.60
CA PHE A 237 5.85 11.47 -1.19
C PHE A 237 5.69 12.72 -0.32
N ALA A 238 6.49 13.76 -0.60
CA ALA A 238 6.42 15.03 0.11
C ALA A 238 5.02 15.64 -0.01
N TRP A 239 4.44 15.62 -1.21
CA TRP A 239 3.10 16.11 -1.45
C TRP A 239 2.04 15.39 -0.57
N ILE A 240 2.10 14.05 -0.44
CA ILE A 240 1.17 13.32 0.44
C ILE A 240 1.36 13.75 1.90
N GLY A 241 2.59 13.85 2.36
CA GLY A 241 2.90 14.31 3.71
C GLY A 241 2.26 15.68 4.00
N ASP A 242 2.37 16.61 3.07
CA ASP A 242 1.77 17.94 3.16
C ASP A 242 0.23 17.88 3.09
N ALA A 243 -0.34 17.04 2.23
CA ALA A 243 -1.78 16.88 2.12
C ALA A 243 -2.38 16.33 3.43
N VAL A 244 -1.75 15.33 4.03
CA VAL A 244 -2.12 14.81 5.36
C VAL A 244 -2.02 15.88 6.43
N SER A 245 -0.97 16.69 6.41
CA SER A 245 -0.77 17.79 7.36
C SER A 245 -1.79 18.91 7.17
N ARG A 246 -2.14 19.28 5.92
CA ARG A 246 -3.17 20.29 5.61
C ARG A 246 -4.57 19.84 6.04
N SER A 247 -4.92 18.59 5.86
CA SER A 247 -6.21 18.05 6.31
C SER A 247 -6.39 18.22 7.83
N ARG A 248 -5.30 18.08 8.57
CA ARG A 248 -5.24 18.29 10.01
C ARG A 248 -5.45 19.76 10.41
N ALA A 249 -4.84 20.68 9.68
CA ALA A 249 -4.91 22.13 9.99
C ALA A 249 -6.29 22.74 9.74
N LYS A 250 -7.12 22.18 8.86
CA LYS A 250 -8.49 22.66 8.58
C LYS A 250 -9.48 22.39 9.71
N GLY A 251 -9.05 21.80 10.82
CA GLY A 251 -9.87 21.62 12.03
C GLY A 251 -11.03 20.63 11.87
N GLU A 252 -11.18 20.07 10.70
CA GLU A 252 -12.04 18.93 10.46
C GLU A 252 -11.33 17.76 11.13
N ARG A 253 -11.86 17.35 12.25
CA ARG A 253 -11.33 16.42 13.24
C ARG A 253 -10.80 15.11 12.63
N ALA A 254 -9.72 15.16 11.87
CA ALA A 254 -8.80 14.06 11.84
C ALA A 254 -8.29 13.94 13.28
N ARG A 255 -8.89 13.07 14.06
CA ARG A 255 -8.55 12.84 15.46
C ARG A 255 -7.21 12.10 15.50
N PHE A 256 -6.16 12.82 15.18
CA PHE A 256 -4.79 12.39 15.44
C PHE A 256 -4.50 12.60 16.94
N THR A 257 -5.14 11.79 17.77
CA THR A 257 -4.72 11.67 19.17
C THR A 257 -3.53 10.74 19.24
N ASP A 258 -2.69 10.87 20.23
CA ASP A 258 -1.39 10.20 20.37
C ASP A 258 -1.38 8.67 20.15
N ASP A 259 -2.53 7.99 20.24
CA ASP A 259 -2.70 6.54 19.99
C ASP A 259 -3.44 6.18 18.68
N THR A 260 -4.01 7.15 17.94
CA THR A 260 -4.84 6.93 16.75
C THR A 260 -4.37 7.76 15.55
N GLY A 261 -3.09 8.07 15.46
CA GLY A 261 -2.53 8.88 14.37
C GLY A 261 -2.59 8.19 13.02
N SER A 262 -2.74 8.99 11.95
CA SER A 262 -2.45 8.53 10.59
C SER A 262 -0.97 8.71 10.31
N TYR A 263 -0.37 7.70 9.67
CA TYR A 263 1.07 7.64 9.44
C TYR A 263 1.39 7.33 7.98
N LEU A 264 2.44 7.95 7.48
CA LEU A 264 2.98 7.73 6.14
C LEU A 264 4.42 7.19 6.25
N PHE A 265 4.67 6.03 5.68
CA PHE A 265 5.98 5.39 5.68
C PHE A 265 6.46 5.12 4.26
N ASN A 266 7.65 5.62 3.93
CA ASN A 266 8.41 5.23 2.75
C ASN A 266 9.45 4.18 3.17
N VAL A 267 9.16 2.91 2.97
CA VAL A 267 10.11 1.81 3.21
C VAL A 267 10.94 1.63 1.95
N HIS A 268 12.23 1.93 2.02
CA HIS A 268 13.13 1.92 0.88
C HIS A 268 14.35 1.04 1.09
N SER A 269 14.99 0.62 0.00
CA SER A 269 16.26 -0.11 0.04
C SER A 269 17.21 0.33 -1.05
N ARG A 270 18.48 0.58 -0.69
CA ARG A 270 19.55 0.89 -1.64
C ARG A 270 19.87 -0.29 -2.59
N HIS A 271 19.44 -1.49 -2.26
CA HIS A 271 19.57 -2.68 -3.10
C HIS A 271 18.46 -2.80 -4.16
N ASP A 272 17.51 -1.87 -4.19
CA ASP A 272 16.46 -1.83 -5.20
C ASP A 272 16.99 -1.34 -6.56
N SER A 273 17.61 -2.27 -7.29
CA SER A 273 18.15 -2.00 -8.62
C SER A 273 17.07 -1.69 -9.66
N ALA A 274 15.86 -2.23 -9.50
CA ALA A 274 14.77 -1.99 -10.43
C ALA A 274 14.35 -0.52 -10.39
N ASN A 275 14.11 0.03 -9.20
CA ASN A 275 13.77 1.45 -9.04
C ASN A 275 14.94 2.38 -9.36
N ARG A 276 16.18 2.00 -9.08
CA ARG A 276 17.35 2.82 -9.44
C ARG A 276 17.58 2.93 -10.93
N ILE A 277 17.45 1.84 -11.67
CA ILE A 277 17.80 1.79 -13.10
C ILE A 277 16.61 2.21 -13.97
N LEU A 278 15.44 1.58 -13.75
CA LEU A 278 14.30 1.78 -14.63
C LEU A 278 13.64 3.14 -14.40
N PHE A 279 13.61 3.62 -13.15
CA PHE A 279 13.10 4.94 -12.85
C PHE A 279 13.98 6.03 -13.47
N ARG A 280 15.31 5.91 -13.34
CA ARG A 280 16.26 6.83 -13.96
C ARG A 280 16.17 6.82 -15.49
N LEU A 281 16.00 5.67 -16.11
CA LEU A 281 15.76 5.58 -17.56
C LEU A 281 14.45 6.25 -17.95
N ALA A 282 13.41 6.16 -17.11
CA ALA A 282 12.13 6.81 -17.35
C ALA A 282 12.23 8.33 -17.21
N SER A 283 12.98 8.85 -16.26
CA SER A 283 13.17 10.29 -16.07
C SER A 283 13.91 10.95 -17.23
N LEU A 284 14.74 10.21 -17.99
CA LEU A 284 15.42 10.73 -19.20
C LEU A 284 14.45 11.05 -20.36
N PHE A 285 13.22 10.52 -20.33
CA PHE A 285 12.21 10.69 -21.37
C PHE A 285 10.98 11.49 -20.91
N ASN A 286 10.95 11.90 -19.66
CA ASN A 286 9.94 12.78 -19.09
C ASN A 286 10.65 13.94 -18.40
N ASP A 287 9.98 15.08 -18.30
CA ASP A 287 10.48 16.27 -17.58
C ASP A 287 10.52 16.06 -16.05
N ASP A 288 10.62 14.83 -15.59
CA ASP A 288 10.69 14.46 -14.18
C ASP A 288 12.15 14.61 -13.71
N PRO A 289 12.49 15.62 -12.89
CA PRO A 289 13.86 15.91 -12.51
C PRO A 289 14.47 14.86 -11.55
N ALA A 290 13.66 13.95 -11.03
CA ALA A 290 14.09 12.98 -10.04
C ALA A 290 15.03 11.94 -10.64
N ASN A 291 16.27 11.94 -10.18
CA ASN A 291 17.29 10.96 -10.59
C ASN A 291 17.10 9.57 -10.00
N CYS A 292 16.18 9.39 -9.04
CA CYS A 292 16.00 8.16 -8.30
C CYS A 292 14.59 8.08 -7.69
N ALA A 293 13.99 6.90 -7.72
CA ALA A 293 12.71 6.68 -7.03
C ALA A 293 12.86 6.72 -5.50
N ALA A 294 11.84 7.20 -4.81
CA ALA A 294 11.75 7.21 -3.34
C ALA A 294 12.01 5.82 -2.73
N GLY A 295 11.58 4.74 -3.40
CA GLY A 295 11.79 3.36 -2.98
C GLY A 295 13.23 2.86 -3.06
N ALA A 296 14.14 3.59 -3.71
CA ALA A 296 15.55 3.22 -3.81
C ALA A 296 16.50 4.20 -3.10
N CYS A 297 16.14 5.48 -3.04
CA CYS A 297 17.00 6.53 -2.51
C CYS A 297 16.47 7.19 -1.23
N GLY A 298 15.25 6.86 -0.82
CA GLY A 298 14.53 7.58 0.21
C GLY A 298 13.98 8.92 -0.31
N VAL A 299 13.47 9.73 0.59
CA VAL A 299 12.93 11.06 0.31
C VAL A 299 13.75 12.07 1.09
N PRO A 300 14.44 13.00 0.42
CA PRO A 300 15.14 14.09 1.11
C PRO A 300 14.18 14.85 2.04
N CYS A 301 14.72 15.44 3.11
CA CYS A 301 13.95 16.30 4.01
C CYS A 301 12.89 15.62 4.88
N TYR A 302 12.80 14.31 4.85
CA TYR A 302 11.96 13.57 5.80
C TYR A 302 12.80 12.83 6.84
N PRO A 303 12.31 12.71 8.09
CA PRO A 303 12.99 11.95 9.12
C PRO A 303 13.25 10.52 8.67
N SER A 304 14.43 10.01 8.96
CA SER A 304 14.82 8.67 8.52
C SER A 304 15.19 7.79 9.70
N ALA A 305 14.58 6.60 9.76
CA ALA A 305 14.94 5.54 10.68
C ALA A 305 15.56 4.37 9.90
N ARG A 306 16.55 3.72 10.48
CA ARG A 306 17.20 2.55 9.89
C ARG A 306 16.70 1.28 10.56
N VAL A 307 16.48 0.26 9.76
CA VAL A 307 16.12 -1.07 10.24
C VAL A 307 17.42 -1.85 10.53
N ASN A 308 17.46 -2.55 11.65
CA ASN A 308 18.54 -3.49 11.95
C ASN A 308 18.32 -4.85 11.22
N GLU A 309 19.30 -5.75 11.30
CA GLU A 309 19.24 -7.05 10.62
C GLU A 309 18.09 -7.97 11.11
N SER A 310 17.57 -7.75 12.31
CA SER A 310 16.43 -8.51 12.85
C SER A 310 15.07 -7.97 12.39
N GLY A 311 15.03 -6.78 11.75
CA GLY A 311 13.78 -6.12 11.30
C GLY A 311 13.20 -5.15 12.34
N GLY A 312 13.91 -4.91 13.46
CA GLY A 312 13.58 -3.83 14.40
C GLY A 312 14.13 -2.48 13.94
N LEU A 313 13.58 -1.38 14.45
CA LEU A 313 14.10 -0.05 14.17
C LEU A 313 15.35 0.23 15.05
N ASP A 314 16.37 0.78 14.44
CA ASP A 314 17.58 1.24 15.12
C ASP A 314 17.41 2.70 15.56
N SER A 315 16.38 2.97 16.37
CA SER A 315 16.07 4.32 16.83
C SER A 315 16.45 4.46 18.30
N ARG A 316 17.19 5.53 18.62
CA ARG A 316 17.76 5.74 19.94
C ARG A 316 17.16 6.89 20.74
N ARG A 317 16.11 7.56 20.25
CA ARG A 317 15.55 8.72 20.96
C ARG A 317 14.03 8.63 21.05
N PRO A 318 13.46 8.87 22.24
CA PRO A 318 12.03 9.05 22.39
C PRO A 318 11.59 10.33 21.66
N ARG A 319 10.41 10.29 21.14
CA ARG A 319 9.74 11.39 20.44
C ARG A 319 9.37 12.49 21.47
N ASP A 320 9.97 13.66 21.35
CA ASP A 320 9.29 14.88 21.80
C ASP A 320 8.17 15.17 20.79
N SER A 321 6.98 15.53 21.28
CA SER A 321 5.72 15.67 20.53
C SER A 321 5.87 16.55 19.27
N SER A 322 6.43 15.98 18.20
CA SER A 322 6.50 16.65 16.90
C SER A 322 5.29 16.26 16.05
N ASP A 323 4.80 17.22 15.29
CA ASP A 323 3.65 17.05 14.39
C ASP A 323 3.94 16.24 13.13
N ILE A 324 5.11 15.59 13.06
CA ILE A 324 5.57 14.83 11.90
C ILE A 324 4.94 13.43 11.94
N ASN A 325 4.22 13.08 10.88
CA ASN A 325 3.59 11.77 10.71
C ASN A 325 4.07 11.04 9.44
N ALA A 326 5.23 11.44 8.90
CA ALA A 326 5.80 10.85 7.68
C ALA A 326 7.29 10.56 7.87
N TRP A 327 7.73 9.33 7.52
CA TRP A 327 9.10 8.87 7.70
C TRP A 327 9.65 8.08 6.53
N ASN A 328 10.95 8.20 6.34
CA ASN A 328 11.72 7.25 5.58
C ASN A 328 12.19 6.10 6.48
N ILE A 329 12.02 4.89 6.02
CA ILE A 329 12.49 3.68 6.70
C ILE A 329 13.54 3.00 5.81
N ASP A 330 14.81 3.15 6.14
CA ASP A 330 15.91 2.47 5.42
C ASP A 330 15.94 0.97 5.79
N ALA A 331 15.29 0.17 4.96
CA ALA A 331 15.19 -1.28 5.10
C ALA A 331 16.33 -2.03 4.36
N THR A 332 17.38 -1.34 3.94
CA THR A 332 18.55 -1.94 3.25
C THR A 332 19.09 -3.19 3.95
N PRO A 333 19.18 -3.27 5.29
CA PRO A 333 19.69 -4.46 5.98
C PRO A 333 18.84 -5.72 5.82
N ILE A 334 17.54 -5.59 5.45
CA ILE A 334 16.61 -6.73 5.36
C ILE A 334 16.01 -6.90 3.96
N VAL A 335 16.13 -5.93 3.07
CA VAL A 335 15.61 -5.92 1.70
C VAL A 335 16.79 -5.87 0.73
N PHE A 336 17.15 -7.01 0.15
CA PHE A 336 18.30 -7.19 -0.75
C PHE A 336 17.92 -7.08 -2.24
N GLY A 337 16.64 -6.89 -2.55
CA GLY A 337 16.14 -6.76 -3.92
C GLY A 337 14.72 -6.23 -3.96
N HIS A 338 14.27 -5.83 -5.13
CA HIS A 338 12.98 -5.17 -5.35
C HIS A 338 11.77 -5.94 -4.80
N SER A 339 11.77 -7.26 -4.93
CA SER A 339 10.66 -8.13 -4.49
C SER A 339 10.86 -8.75 -3.11
N ASP A 340 11.92 -8.40 -2.38
CA ASP A 340 12.19 -8.98 -1.06
C ASP A 340 11.22 -8.50 0.02
N ILE A 341 10.38 -7.54 -0.31
CA ILE A 341 9.37 -6.99 0.59
C ILE A 341 8.35 -8.03 1.08
N TYR A 342 8.21 -9.16 0.39
CA TYR A 342 7.31 -10.26 0.79
C TYR A 342 7.93 -11.20 1.83
N LYS A 343 9.15 -10.93 2.30
CA LYS A 343 9.85 -11.76 3.30
C LYS A 343 9.37 -11.47 4.72
N GLY A 344 9.52 -12.46 5.61
CA GLY A 344 9.03 -12.39 6.98
C GLY A 344 9.60 -11.22 7.81
N ARG A 345 10.84 -10.79 7.57
CA ARG A 345 11.42 -9.62 8.25
C ARG A 345 10.71 -8.32 7.91
N VAL A 346 10.29 -8.16 6.64
CA VAL A 346 9.52 -6.99 6.21
C VAL A 346 8.10 -7.04 6.80
N ALA A 347 7.47 -8.21 6.83
CA ALA A 347 6.18 -8.35 7.49
C ALA A 347 6.26 -8.00 8.99
N SER A 348 7.36 -8.36 9.67
CA SER A 348 7.60 -7.94 11.06
C SER A 348 7.77 -6.43 11.21
N LEU A 349 8.56 -5.82 10.32
CA LEU A 349 8.72 -4.36 10.27
C LEU A 349 7.36 -3.66 10.09
N VAL A 350 6.57 -4.11 9.12
CA VAL A 350 5.23 -3.56 8.84
C VAL A 350 4.31 -3.70 10.05
N ALA A 351 4.29 -4.87 10.71
CA ALA A 351 3.51 -5.06 11.93
C ALA A 351 3.91 -4.07 13.03
N ASN A 352 5.21 -3.89 13.25
CA ASN A 352 5.72 -2.95 14.24
C ASN A 352 5.34 -1.50 13.90
N LEU A 353 5.48 -1.08 12.65
CA LEU A 353 5.10 0.27 12.21
C LEU A 353 3.61 0.53 12.37
N LEU A 354 2.75 -0.47 12.11
CA LEU A 354 1.31 -0.32 12.19
C LEU A 354 0.76 -0.36 13.61
N TYR A 355 1.32 -1.21 14.47
CA TYR A 355 0.64 -1.58 15.72
C TYR A 355 1.46 -1.36 16.99
N ASP A 356 2.78 -1.19 16.88
CA ASP A 356 3.64 -0.97 18.04
C ASP A 356 3.81 0.52 18.31
N ALA A 357 3.09 1.02 19.33
CA ALA A 357 3.16 2.42 19.73
C ALA A 357 4.56 2.80 20.23
N GLU A 358 5.30 1.89 20.89
CA GLU A 358 6.66 2.16 21.38
C GLU A 358 7.63 2.30 20.20
N VAL A 359 7.47 1.45 19.17
CA VAL A 359 8.25 1.55 17.93
C VAL A 359 7.97 2.88 17.24
N ARG A 360 6.70 3.28 17.10
CA ARG A 360 6.37 4.58 16.51
C ARG A 360 6.87 5.76 17.33
N ALA A 361 6.77 5.68 18.65
CA ALA A 361 7.31 6.70 19.57
C ALA A 361 8.84 6.84 19.49
N SER A 362 9.52 5.80 19.05
CA SER A 362 10.98 5.82 18.88
C SER A 362 11.46 6.42 17.54
N LEU A 363 10.55 6.73 16.62
CA LEU A 363 10.89 7.33 15.33
C LEU A 363 11.42 8.75 15.52
N PRO A 364 12.40 9.18 14.70
CA PRO A 364 12.99 10.52 14.82
C PRO A 364 11.94 11.60 14.54
N SER A 365 12.00 12.67 15.31
CA SER A 365 11.11 13.82 15.23
C SER A 365 11.72 15.03 14.53
N GLU A 366 13.02 15.00 14.29
CA GLU A 366 13.73 16.12 13.68
C GLU A 366 13.86 15.91 12.16
N LEU A 367 13.60 16.98 11.41
CA LEU A 367 13.94 17.02 9.99
C LEU A 367 15.45 17.01 9.83
N PRO A 368 16.00 16.38 8.78
CA PRO A 368 17.43 16.48 8.47
C PRO A 368 17.83 17.94 8.31
N SER A 369 18.89 18.36 9.00
CA SER A 369 19.39 19.75 8.97
C SER A 369 20.05 20.13 7.64
N ASP A 370 20.38 19.14 6.82
CA ASP A 370 21.18 19.35 5.62
C ASP A 370 20.33 19.22 4.35
N GLY A 371 20.13 20.31 3.66
CA GLY A 371 19.67 20.31 2.27
C GLY A 371 18.16 20.40 2.02
N CYS A 372 17.38 20.88 2.99
CA CYS A 372 15.92 21.06 2.82
C CYS A 372 15.51 22.48 2.38
N ASN A 373 16.46 23.30 2.02
CA ASN A 373 16.18 24.61 1.44
C ASN A 373 16.30 24.51 -0.07
N ASP A 374 15.14 24.42 -0.75
CA ASP A 374 14.76 24.93 -2.08
C ASP A 374 13.77 24.03 -2.80
#